data_68ddd35790929d225ca01e11313f11cb
#
_entry.id   68ddd35790929d225ca01e11313f11cb
#
_cell.length_a   1.000
_cell.length_b   1.000
_cell.length_c   1.000
_cell.angle_alpha   90.00
_cell.angle_beta   90.00
_cell.angle_gamma   90.00
#
_symmetry.space_group_name_H-M   'P 1'
#
loop_
_entity.id
_entity.type
_entity.pdbx_description
1 polymer ?
#
loop_
_entity_poly.entity_id
_entity_poly.type
_entity_poly.pdbx_seq_one_letter_code
_entity_poly.pdbx_strand_id
1 'polypeptide(L)'
;MLKLFIAAISVGLIYWIWHKKNQIFYNRGKKADPFITTIEAIELQTFLDWDTPQPCLECDGIRYGKQFKQKNPPDLPHEQGCRCEATKLFYTSDDVFQGTSPILTHKSALGDLSAKDALLLKNILLKIKTGSEKGNFSDFLEQFEINNFSADIRSAAISLAERAFQAVQNK
;
A
#
# COMPACT_ATOMS: atom_id res chain seq x y z
N MET A 1 22.46 2.45 -46.91
CA MET A 1 22.59 3.76 -46.23
C MET A 1 21.23 4.33 -45.76
N LEU A 2 20.17 4.30 -46.56
CA LEU A 2 18.84 4.86 -46.17
C LEU A 2 18.26 4.23 -44.89
N LYS A 3 18.37 2.90 -44.71
CA LYS A 3 17.86 2.19 -43.51
C LYS A 3 18.57 2.61 -42.23
N LEU A 4 19.86 2.89 -42.25
CA LEU A 4 20.62 3.37 -41.08
C LEU A 4 20.22 4.82 -40.71
N PHE A 5 19.90 5.64 -41.70
CA PHE A 5 19.49 7.01 -41.50
C PHE A 5 18.08 7.07 -40.83
N ILE A 6 17.14 6.22 -41.24
CA ILE A 6 15.80 6.11 -40.65
C ILE A 6 15.90 5.61 -39.21
N ALA A 7 16.76 4.62 -38.93
CA ALA A 7 16.94 4.13 -37.55
C ALA A 7 17.51 5.21 -36.60
N ALA A 8 18.49 6.00 -37.07
CA ALA A 8 19.08 7.08 -36.29
C ALA A 8 18.04 8.19 -35.96
N ILE A 9 17.19 8.54 -36.92
CA ILE A 9 16.12 9.53 -36.73
C ILE A 9 15.08 9.00 -35.72
N SER A 10 14.71 7.72 -35.82
CA SER A 10 13.74 7.11 -34.89
C SER A 10 14.25 7.09 -33.44
N VAL A 11 15.51 6.72 -33.23
CA VAL A 11 16.14 6.75 -31.90
C VAL A 11 16.23 8.16 -31.34
N GLY A 12 16.62 9.13 -32.18
CA GLY A 12 16.68 10.54 -31.81
C GLY A 12 15.30 11.11 -31.40
N LEU A 13 14.22 10.72 -32.11
CA LEU A 13 12.87 11.14 -31.84
C LEU A 13 12.34 10.53 -30.52
N ILE A 14 12.60 9.26 -30.28
CA ILE A 14 12.25 8.58 -29.05
C ILE A 14 12.99 9.21 -27.87
N TYR A 15 14.31 9.45 -27.99
CA TYR A 15 15.09 10.14 -26.97
C TYR A 15 14.58 11.55 -26.71
N TRP A 16 14.22 12.31 -27.74
CA TRP A 16 13.70 13.67 -27.62
C TRP A 16 12.35 13.69 -26.91
N ILE A 17 11.42 12.77 -27.28
CA ILE A 17 10.11 12.63 -26.64
C ILE A 17 10.29 12.28 -25.15
N TRP A 18 11.16 11.30 -24.85
CA TRP A 18 11.47 10.87 -23.49
C TRP A 18 12.09 12.01 -22.66
N HIS A 19 13.05 12.72 -23.22
CA HIS A 19 13.70 13.85 -22.57
C HIS A 19 12.72 15.02 -22.35
N LYS A 20 11.86 15.31 -23.33
CA LYS A 20 10.84 16.37 -23.19
C LYS A 20 9.77 15.99 -22.15
N LYS A 21 9.39 14.73 -22.10
CA LYS A 21 8.46 14.20 -21.08
C LYS A 21 9.07 14.30 -19.68
N ASN A 22 10.34 13.94 -19.52
CA ASN A 22 11.06 14.09 -18.26
C ASN A 22 11.29 15.55 -17.87
N GLN A 23 11.57 16.44 -18.84
CA GLN A 23 11.67 17.88 -18.55
C GLN A 23 10.33 18.51 -18.14
N ILE A 24 9.21 18.04 -18.70
CA ILE A 24 7.88 18.50 -18.29
C ILE A 24 7.60 18.06 -16.84
N PHE A 25 7.98 16.85 -16.46
CA PHE A 25 7.88 16.38 -15.08
C PHE A 25 8.84 17.14 -14.15
N TYR A 26 10.09 17.32 -14.57
CA TYR A 26 11.11 18.04 -13.81
C TYR A 26 10.80 19.53 -13.66
N ASN A 27 10.28 20.19 -14.70
CA ASN A 27 9.89 21.60 -14.64
C ASN A 27 8.53 21.82 -13.95
N ARG A 28 7.63 20.85 -13.91
CA ARG A 28 6.48 20.89 -13.00
C ARG A 28 6.90 20.84 -11.54
N GLY A 29 7.95 20.08 -11.21
CA GLY A 29 8.55 20.06 -9.87
C GLY A 29 9.33 21.33 -9.53
N LYS A 30 9.92 22.04 -10.51
CA LYS A 30 10.70 23.26 -10.27
C LYS A 30 9.91 24.56 -10.24
N LYS A 31 8.69 24.57 -10.81
CA LYS A 31 7.76 25.72 -10.72
C LYS A 31 6.79 25.61 -9.54
N ALA A 32 6.79 24.49 -8.82
CA ALA A 32 6.20 24.43 -7.51
C ALA A 32 7.15 25.23 -6.59
N ASP A 33 6.66 26.33 -6.07
CA ASP A 33 7.23 27.06 -4.97
C ASP A 33 7.81 26.04 -3.97
N PRO A 34 9.08 26.14 -3.49
CA PRO A 34 9.60 25.23 -2.49
C PRO A 34 8.76 25.24 -1.20
N PHE A 35 7.82 26.15 -1.08
CA PHE A 35 6.75 26.18 -0.11
C PHE A 35 5.51 25.49 -0.68
N ILE A 36 5.50 24.13 -0.61
CA ILE A 36 4.29 23.37 -0.33
C ILE A 36 3.32 23.26 -1.51
N THR A 37 3.50 22.32 -2.37
CA THR A 37 2.31 21.63 -2.90
C THR A 37 1.95 20.50 -1.95
N THR A 38 1.41 20.83 -0.79
CA THR A 38 0.74 19.82 0.05
C THR A 38 -0.52 19.38 -0.67
N ILE A 39 -0.54 18.11 -1.02
CA ILE A 39 -1.70 17.46 -1.62
C ILE A 39 -2.52 16.91 -0.47
N GLU A 40 -3.71 17.47 -0.29
CA GLU A 40 -4.66 16.95 0.70
C GLU A 40 -5.29 15.65 0.19
N ALA A 41 -5.28 14.63 1.03
CA ALA A 41 -5.95 13.35 0.77
C ALA A 41 -6.54 12.76 2.04
N ILE A 42 -7.47 11.85 1.85
CA ILE A 42 -7.96 10.95 2.89
C ILE A 42 -7.31 9.60 2.65
N GLU A 43 -6.62 9.05 3.65
CA GLU A 43 -6.13 7.68 3.62
C GLU A 43 -6.97 6.84 4.59
N LEU A 44 -7.43 5.68 4.13
CA LEU A 44 -8.09 4.72 5.00
C LEU A 44 -7.04 3.87 5.70
N GLN A 45 -7.18 3.76 7.01
CA GLN A 45 -6.44 2.83 7.84
C GLN A 45 -7.40 1.85 8.51
N THR A 46 -7.07 0.56 8.43
CA THR A 46 -7.81 -0.43 9.20
C THR A 46 -7.03 -0.84 10.44
N PHE A 47 -7.74 -1.21 11.50
CA PHE A 47 -7.12 -1.82 12.67
C PHE A 47 -6.80 -3.28 12.34
N LEU A 48 -5.51 -3.66 12.36
CA LEU A 48 -5.07 -5.01 12.01
C LEU A 48 -5.27 -5.98 13.18
N ASP A 49 -6.17 -6.93 12.99
CA ASP A 49 -6.45 -8.01 13.93
C ASP A 49 -6.82 -9.29 13.19
N TRP A 50 -6.85 -10.43 13.89
CA TRP A 50 -7.19 -11.73 13.34
C TRP A 50 -8.60 -11.77 12.73
N ASP A 51 -9.56 -11.01 13.26
CA ASP A 51 -10.96 -10.93 12.81
C ASP A 51 -11.22 -9.79 11.81
N THR A 52 -10.22 -8.97 11.47
CA THR A 52 -10.38 -7.85 10.53
C THR A 52 -11.06 -8.32 9.24
N PRO A 53 -12.18 -7.67 8.83
CA PRO A 53 -12.88 -8.02 7.61
C PRO A 53 -12.04 -7.86 6.35
N GLN A 54 -12.25 -8.74 5.36
CA GLN A 54 -11.51 -8.68 4.09
C GLN A 54 -11.65 -7.32 3.38
N PRO A 55 -12.85 -6.70 3.23
CA PRO A 55 -12.97 -5.39 2.59
C PRO A 55 -12.16 -4.30 3.30
N CYS A 56 -12.04 -4.39 4.64
CA CYS A 56 -11.22 -3.46 5.40
C CYS A 56 -9.73 -3.62 5.07
N LEU A 57 -9.24 -4.87 4.98
CA LEU A 57 -7.86 -5.15 4.59
C LEU A 57 -7.56 -4.68 3.16
N GLU A 58 -8.51 -4.84 2.23
CA GLU A 58 -8.37 -4.39 0.85
C GLU A 58 -8.32 -2.85 0.73
N CYS A 59 -9.09 -2.15 1.55
CA CYS A 59 -9.14 -0.69 1.55
C CYS A 59 -8.00 -0.02 2.33
N ASP A 60 -7.27 -0.77 3.15
CA ASP A 60 -6.19 -0.24 3.99
C ASP A 60 -5.06 0.37 3.16
N GLY A 61 -4.66 1.60 3.50
CA GLY A 61 -3.65 2.36 2.79
C GLY A 61 -4.11 2.97 1.47
N ILE A 62 -5.39 2.82 1.09
CA ILE A 62 -5.92 3.48 -0.11
C ILE A 62 -6.10 4.97 0.17
N ARG A 63 -5.66 5.79 -0.80
CA ARG A 63 -5.72 7.25 -0.77
C ARG A 63 -6.81 7.76 -1.67
N TYR A 64 -7.58 8.71 -1.15
CA TYR A 64 -8.70 9.35 -1.84
C TYR A 64 -8.46 10.85 -1.94
N GLY A 65 -8.79 11.42 -3.09
CA GLY A 65 -8.64 12.84 -3.34
C GLY A 65 -8.44 13.16 -4.82
N LYS A 66 -8.44 14.45 -5.16
CA LYS A 66 -8.42 14.91 -6.57
C LYS A 66 -7.22 14.40 -7.37
N GLN A 67 -6.07 14.21 -6.72
CA GLN A 67 -4.81 13.79 -7.34
C GLN A 67 -4.65 12.27 -7.40
N PHE A 68 -5.51 11.52 -6.71
CA PHE A 68 -5.41 10.07 -6.61
C PHE A 68 -6.38 9.36 -7.57
N LYS A 69 -6.14 8.07 -7.81
CA LYS A 69 -6.99 7.22 -8.64
C LYS A 69 -8.42 7.17 -8.09
N GLN A 70 -8.55 7.05 -6.78
CA GLN A 70 -9.81 7.07 -6.07
C GLN A 70 -10.17 8.52 -5.68
N LYS A 71 -11.38 8.96 -5.99
CA LYS A 71 -11.79 10.36 -5.74
C LYS A 71 -12.44 10.54 -4.37
N ASN A 72 -13.34 9.64 -4.03
CA ASN A 72 -14.13 9.70 -2.80
C ASN A 72 -13.88 8.44 -1.97
N PRO A 73 -13.70 8.57 -0.64
CA PRO A 73 -13.65 7.41 0.24
C PRO A 73 -15.03 6.72 0.25
N PRO A 74 -15.06 5.40 0.49
CA PRO A 74 -16.31 4.70 0.74
C PRO A 74 -16.94 5.16 2.05
N ASP A 75 -18.23 4.91 2.19
CA ASP A 75 -18.92 5.11 3.46
C ASP A 75 -18.40 4.09 4.51
N LEU A 76 -18.20 4.59 5.73
CA LEU A 76 -17.79 3.75 6.85
C LEU A 76 -18.95 3.63 7.86
N PRO A 77 -19.13 2.46 8.49
CA PRO A 77 -18.36 1.21 8.36
C PRO A 77 -18.68 0.44 7.07
N HIS A 78 -17.71 -0.24 6.50
CA HIS A 78 -17.91 -1.08 5.30
C HIS A 78 -18.88 -2.24 5.56
N GLU A 79 -18.76 -2.84 6.74
CA GLU A 79 -19.58 -3.96 7.19
C GLU A 79 -19.49 -4.11 8.71
N GLN A 80 -20.24 -5.06 9.26
CA GLN A 80 -20.16 -5.39 10.68
C GLN A 80 -18.74 -5.83 11.07
N GLY A 81 -18.21 -5.23 12.15
CA GLY A 81 -16.84 -5.47 12.60
C GLY A 81 -15.79 -4.58 11.93
N CYS A 82 -16.18 -3.69 11.01
CA CYS A 82 -15.28 -2.70 10.43
C CYS A 82 -14.72 -1.75 11.50
N ARG A 83 -13.39 -1.63 11.53
CA ARG A 83 -12.64 -0.71 12.41
C ARG A 83 -11.73 0.21 11.59
N CYS A 84 -12.19 0.57 10.38
CA CYS A 84 -11.47 1.50 9.53
C CYS A 84 -11.65 2.94 10.00
N GLU A 85 -10.56 3.69 9.94
CA GLU A 85 -10.54 5.13 10.18
C GLU A 85 -10.17 5.87 8.89
N ALA A 86 -10.87 6.96 8.60
CA ALA A 86 -10.55 7.85 7.50
C ALA A 86 -9.70 9.01 8.03
N THR A 87 -8.40 9.00 7.72
CA THR A 87 -7.46 10.00 8.21
C THR A 87 -7.13 11.00 7.11
N LYS A 88 -7.35 12.28 7.41
CA LYS A 88 -6.95 13.37 6.51
C LYS A 88 -5.46 13.61 6.65
N LEU A 89 -4.75 13.51 5.54
CA LEU A 89 -3.31 13.63 5.47
C LEU A 89 -2.88 14.65 4.42
N PHE A 90 -1.69 15.16 4.61
CA PHE A 90 -1.03 16.03 3.65
C PHE A 90 0.20 15.33 3.09
N TYR A 91 0.23 15.19 1.78
CA TYR A 91 1.31 14.55 1.02
C TYR A 91 2.14 15.60 0.31
N THR A 92 3.43 15.37 0.22
CA THR A 92 4.27 16.07 -0.74
C THR A 92 4.11 15.45 -2.13
N SER A 93 4.54 16.18 -3.17
CA SER A 93 4.57 15.61 -4.53
C SER A 93 5.45 14.35 -4.60
N ASP A 94 6.51 14.29 -3.81
CA ASP A 94 7.42 13.16 -3.74
C ASP A 94 6.77 11.96 -3.06
N ASP A 95 6.03 12.15 -1.98
CA ASP A 95 5.27 11.07 -1.32
C ASP A 95 4.27 10.43 -2.29
N VAL A 96 3.58 11.26 -3.09
CA VAL A 96 2.63 10.76 -4.08
C VAL A 96 3.35 9.99 -5.20
N PHE A 97 4.49 10.51 -5.66
CA PHE A 97 5.27 9.88 -6.72
C PHE A 97 5.89 8.55 -6.27
N GLN A 98 6.42 8.50 -5.05
CA GLN A 98 7.03 7.29 -4.47
C GLN A 98 6.00 6.31 -3.90
N GLY A 99 4.74 6.71 -3.82
CA GLY A 99 3.70 5.88 -3.21
C GLY A 99 3.83 5.76 -1.69
N THR A 100 4.65 6.61 -1.05
CA THR A 100 4.85 6.60 0.40
C THR A 100 3.69 7.27 1.13
N SER A 101 3.46 6.87 2.39
CA SER A 101 2.48 7.50 3.28
C SER A 101 3.22 8.26 4.39
N PRO A 102 2.73 9.44 4.80
CA PRO A 102 3.23 10.12 6.00
C PRO A 102 2.87 9.38 7.30
N ILE A 103 2.05 8.35 7.23
CA ILE A 103 1.74 7.50 8.38
C ILE A 103 2.93 6.59 8.65
N LEU A 104 3.57 6.80 9.80
CA LEU A 104 4.74 6.05 10.22
C LEU A 104 4.40 4.80 11.04
N THR A 105 3.24 4.80 11.68
CA THR A 105 2.77 3.71 12.54
C THR A 105 1.36 3.28 12.17
N HIS A 106 1.05 2.02 12.38
CA HIS A 106 -0.23 1.42 12.05
C HIS A 106 -0.82 0.72 13.27
N LYS A 107 -2.06 1.00 13.59
CA LYS A 107 -2.75 0.42 14.77
C LYS A 107 -3.07 -1.06 14.55
N SER A 108 -2.80 -1.87 15.53
CA SER A 108 -3.12 -3.30 15.51
C SER A 108 -3.44 -3.85 16.89
N ALA A 109 -3.91 -5.09 16.94
CA ALA A 109 -4.05 -5.84 18.20
C ALA A 109 -2.70 -6.11 18.90
N LEU A 110 -1.59 -5.90 18.20
CA LEU A 110 -0.22 -6.02 18.74
C LEU A 110 0.35 -4.67 19.23
N GLY A 111 -0.45 -3.61 19.22
CA GLY A 111 -0.01 -2.24 19.45
C GLY A 111 0.31 -1.51 18.13
N ASP A 112 1.11 -0.46 18.24
CA ASP A 112 1.53 0.34 17.08
C ASP A 112 2.64 -0.39 16.30
N LEU A 113 2.36 -0.73 15.05
CA LEU A 113 3.30 -1.38 14.15
C LEU A 113 4.01 -0.35 13.27
N SER A 114 5.26 -0.64 12.90
CA SER A 114 5.92 0.08 11.81
C SER A 114 5.16 -0.14 10.50
N ALA A 115 5.27 0.79 9.56
CA ALA A 115 4.63 0.65 8.24
C ALA A 115 5.04 -0.66 7.52
N LYS A 116 6.30 -1.09 7.71
CA LYS A 116 6.83 -2.35 7.14
C LYS A 116 6.14 -3.56 7.76
N ASP A 117 6.08 -3.62 9.09
CA ASP A 117 5.47 -4.74 9.81
C ASP A 117 3.96 -4.82 9.57
N ALA A 118 3.30 -3.67 9.54
CA ALA A 118 1.88 -3.57 9.22
C ALA A 118 1.57 -4.09 7.82
N LEU A 119 2.37 -3.70 6.82
CA LEU A 119 2.19 -4.18 5.44
C LEU A 119 2.37 -5.70 5.33
N LEU A 120 3.36 -6.25 6.00
CA LEU A 120 3.60 -7.70 6.00
C LEU A 120 2.45 -8.44 6.67
N LEU A 121 2.03 -8.00 7.86
CA LEU A 121 0.90 -8.59 8.59
C LEU A 121 -0.40 -8.50 7.78
N LYS A 122 -0.70 -7.34 7.19
CA LYS A 122 -1.84 -7.15 6.31
C LYS A 122 -1.85 -8.15 5.15
N ASN A 123 -0.71 -8.33 4.47
CA ASN A 123 -0.62 -9.25 3.32
C ASN A 123 -0.89 -10.69 3.75
N ILE A 124 -0.40 -11.11 4.92
CA ILE A 124 -0.68 -12.43 5.48
C ILE A 124 -2.17 -12.57 5.78
N LEU A 125 -2.77 -11.62 6.49
CA LEU A 125 -4.18 -11.64 6.84
C LEU A 125 -5.07 -11.63 5.60
N LEU A 126 -4.75 -10.81 4.60
CA LEU A 126 -5.50 -10.74 3.35
C LEU A 126 -5.44 -12.08 2.60
N LYS A 127 -4.27 -12.69 2.51
CA LYS A 127 -4.10 -14.00 1.88
C LYS A 127 -4.92 -15.09 2.59
N ILE A 128 -4.95 -15.07 3.93
CA ILE A 128 -5.79 -15.98 4.74
C ILE A 128 -7.28 -15.78 4.41
N LYS A 129 -7.75 -14.53 4.34
CA LYS A 129 -9.18 -14.22 4.11
C LYS A 129 -9.63 -14.51 2.68
N THR A 130 -8.75 -14.29 1.69
CA THR A 130 -9.06 -14.53 0.26
C THR A 130 -8.77 -15.95 -0.19
N GLY A 131 -7.93 -16.68 0.54
CA GLY A 131 -7.49 -18.03 0.19
C GLY A 131 -8.47 -19.08 0.67
N SER A 132 -8.79 -20.03 -0.22
CA SER A 132 -9.43 -21.31 0.14
C SER A 132 -8.34 -22.31 0.59
N GLU A 133 -7.29 -21.85 1.22
CA GLU A 133 -6.13 -22.68 1.53
C GLU A 133 -6.47 -23.68 2.62
N LYS A 134 -6.72 -24.91 2.18
CA LYS A 134 -6.82 -26.08 3.05
C LYS A 134 -5.40 -26.62 3.23
N GLY A 135 -4.89 -26.60 4.44
CA GLY A 135 -3.55 -27.12 4.70
C GLY A 135 -3.01 -26.80 6.08
N ASN A 136 -1.72 -27.02 6.24
CA ASN A 136 -1.01 -26.72 7.47
C ASN A 136 -0.61 -25.23 7.47
N PHE A 137 -0.79 -24.57 8.60
CA PHE A 137 -0.40 -23.17 8.79
C PHE A 137 1.10 -22.95 8.56
N SER A 138 1.94 -23.92 8.93
CA SER A 138 3.39 -23.83 8.70
C SER A 138 3.73 -23.71 7.21
N ASP A 139 3.13 -24.57 6.38
CA ASP A 139 3.33 -24.56 4.93
C ASP A 139 2.80 -23.26 4.29
N PHE A 140 1.72 -22.72 4.85
CA PHE A 140 1.18 -21.42 4.46
C PHE A 140 2.18 -20.31 4.77
N LEU A 141 2.81 -20.30 5.96
CA LEU A 141 3.75 -19.26 6.35
C LEU A 141 5.04 -19.26 5.52
N GLU A 142 5.45 -20.40 4.96
CA GLU A 142 6.63 -20.47 4.09
C GLU A 142 6.52 -19.58 2.83
N GLN A 143 5.30 -19.21 2.45
CA GLN A 143 5.04 -18.30 1.33
C GLN A 143 5.41 -16.84 1.65
N PHE A 144 5.70 -16.53 2.91
CA PHE A 144 5.98 -15.17 3.37
C PHE A 144 7.38 -15.06 3.99
N GLU A 145 8.00 -13.92 3.79
CA GLU A 145 9.29 -13.60 4.40
C GLU A 145 9.12 -13.17 5.87
N ILE A 146 8.66 -14.10 6.73
CA ILE A 146 8.36 -13.83 8.15
C ILE A 146 9.56 -13.28 8.94
N ASN A 147 10.79 -13.54 8.47
CA ASN A 147 12.01 -12.98 9.05
C ASN A 147 12.13 -11.47 8.85
N ASN A 148 11.31 -10.88 7.95
CA ASN A 148 11.25 -9.45 7.76
C ASN A 148 10.45 -8.70 8.83
N PHE A 149 9.70 -9.40 9.68
CA PHE A 149 9.15 -8.77 10.88
C PHE A 149 10.24 -8.30 11.82
N SER A 150 10.01 -7.20 12.51
CA SER A 150 10.81 -6.78 13.64
C SER A 150 10.84 -7.88 14.71
N ALA A 151 12.00 -8.07 15.34
CA ALA A 151 12.22 -9.22 16.21
C ALA A 151 11.28 -9.28 17.42
N ASP A 152 10.91 -8.10 17.93
CA ASP A 152 10.03 -7.91 19.09
C ASP A 152 8.57 -8.31 18.84
N ILE A 153 8.08 -8.18 17.60
CA ILE A 153 6.68 -8.45 17.26
C ILE A 153 6.48 -9.77 16.49
N ARG A 154 7.55 -10.37 15.97
CA ARG A 154 7.47 -11.53 15.07
C ARG A 154 6.62 -12.68 15.62
N SER A 155 6.90 -13.10 16.84
CA SER A 155 6.17 -14.20 17.48
C SER A 155 4.68 -13.88 17.64
N ALA A 156 4.36 -12.66 18.07
CA ALA A 156 3.00 -12.21 18.27
C ALA A 156 2.24 -12.07 16.94
N ALA A 157 2.91 -11.59 15.87
CA ALA A 157 2.34 -11.50 14.53
C ALA A 157 2.01 -12.88 13.95
N ILE A 158 2.90 -13.86 14.14
CA ILE A 158 2.66 -15.25 13.72
C ILE A 158 1.47 -15.84 14.49
N SER A 159 1.39 -15.66 15.80
CA SER A 159 0.26 -16.16 16.61
C SER A 159 -1.08 -15.53 16.21
N LEU A 160 -1.06 -14.23 15.87
CA LEU A 160 -2.26 -13.53 15.38
C LEU A 160 -2.70 -14.07 14.00
N ALA A 161 -1.75 -14.32 13.10
CA ALA A 161 -2.02 -14.91 11.79
C ALA A 161 -2.53 -16.35 11.91
N GLU A 162 -1.97 -17.16 12.82
CA GLU A 162 -2.43 -18.52 13.10
C GLU A 162 -3.89 -18.53 13.57
N ARG A 163 -4.24 -17.63 14.47
CA ARG A 163 -5.60 -17.47 14.94
C ARG A 163 -6.56 -17.11 13.80
N ALA A 164 -6.16 -16.20 12.91
CA ALA A 164 -6.93 -15.86 11.73
C ALA A 164 -7.12 -17.07 10.78
N PHE A 165 -6.05 -17.84 10.58
CA PHE A 165 -6.06 -19.03 9.74
C PHE A 165 -7.04 -20.08 10.28
N GLN A 166 -6.95 -20.39 11.58
CA GLN A 166 -7.87 -21.34 12.24
C GLN A 166 -9.33 -20.88 12.17
N ALA A 167 -9.58 -19.57 12.33
CA ALA A 167 -10.93 -19.01 12.26
C ALA A 167 -11.56 -19.14 10.87
N VAL A 168 -10.77 -19.19 9.79
CA VAL A 168 -11.26 -19.43 8.43
C VAL A 168 -11.48 -20.92 8.18
N GLN A 169 -10.64 -21.80 8.72
CA GLN A 169 -10.78 -23.26 8.56
C GLN A 169 -12.02 -23.82 9.27
N ASN A 170 -12.50 -23.15 10.30
CA ASN A 170 -13.66 -23.59 11.12
C ASN A 170 -15.01 -23.02 10.63
N LYS A 171 -15.04 -22.34 9.50
CA LYS A 171 -16.27 -21.86 8.83
C LYS A 171 -16.73 -22.82 7.74
#